data_f914492ce0d3267eeeece8eb72094e8f
#
_entry.id   f914492ce0d3267eeeece8eb72094e8f
#
_cell.length_a   1.000
_cell.length_b   1.000
_cell.length_c   1.000
_cell.angle_alpha   90.00
_cell.angle_beta   90.00
_cell.angle_gamma   90.00
#
_symmetry.space_group_name_H-M   'P 1'
#
loop_
_entity.id
_entity.type
_entity.pdbx_description
1 polymer ?
#
loop_
_entity_poly.entity_id
_entity_poly.type
_entity_poly.pdbx_seq_one_letter_code
_entity_poly.pdbx_strand_id
1 'polypeptide(L)'
;MGITESHLNNSHVDTRLQIDGYKLIRNDRRKGKGGGVCVYMRDDMNWQRRHDLEREDNESIWLELFIKKSKSLLVGFVYRPPDGSKHLGNDFDSTFADVLLTATAEDKETILAGDLNCNYMKSSDHKDLKKLLKYMGLNNL
;
A
#
# COMPACT_ATOMS: atom_id res chain seq x y z
N MET A 1 -9.06 -0.62 8.41
CA MET A 1 -9.02 0.78 7.93
C MET A 1 -7.60 1.13 7.56
N GLY A 2 -7.37 1.65 6.34
CA GLY A 2 -6.06 2.14 5.91
C GLY A 2 -6.07 3.66 5.76
N ILE A 3 -4.96 4.29 6.07
CA ILE A 3 -4.76 5.75 6.01
C ILE A 3 -3.45 5.99 5.28
N THR A 4 -3.53 6.73 4.18
CA THR A 4 -2.37 7.29 3.48
C THR A 4 -2.09 8.71 3.97
N GLU A 5 -0.88 9.19 3.79
CA GLU A 5 -0.42 10.46 4.37
C GLU A 5 -0.69 10.54 5.88
N SER A 6 -0.31 9.49 6.59
CA SER A 6 -0.50 9.42 8.04
C SER A 6 0.26 10.51 8.80
N HIS A 7 1.33 11.04 8.21
CA HIS A 7 2.25 12.02 8.78
C HIS A 7 2.88 11.56 10.12
N LEU A 8 2.81 10.26 10.40
CA LEU A 8 3.42 9.69 11.58
C LEU A 8 4.93 9.59 11.42
N ASN A 9 5.63 9.56 12.53
CA ASN A 9 7.08 9.41 12.62
C ASN A 9 7.45 8.84 14.01
N ASN A 10 8.73 8.61 14.24
CA ASN A 10 9.24 8.00 15.47
C ASN A 10 8.90 8.76 16.77
N SER A 11 8.49 10.04 16.70
CA SER A 11 8.04 10.79 17.87
C SER A 11 6.61 10.46 18.31
N HIS A 12 5.83 9.83 17.43
CA HIS A 12 4.46 9.42 17.71
C HIS A 12 4.47 8.02 18.34
N VAL A 13 4.13 7.95 19.62
CA VAL A 13 4.08 6.71 20.39
C VAL A 13 2.80 5.96 20.06
N ASP A 14 2.91 4.68 19.69
CA ASP A 14 1.78 3.86 19.24
C ASP A 14 0.65 3.77 20.28
N THR A 15 0.98 3.79 21.57
CA THR A 15 -0.02 3.76 22.64
C THR A 15 -0.99 4.94 22.63
N ARG A 16 -0.61 6.08 22.03
CA ARG A 16 -1.49 7.26 21.85
C ARG A 16 -2.37 7.15 20.60
N LEU A 17 -2.05 6.24 19.72
CA LEU A 17 -2.73 6.00 18.45
C LEU A 17 -3.59 4.74 18.51
N GLN A 18 -3.58 4.04 19.64
CA GLN A 18 -4.28 2.79 19.81
C GLN A 18 -5.80 2.98 19.78
N ILE A 19 -6.49 2.09 19.09
CA ILE A 19 -7.94 1.99 19.04
C ILE A 19 -8.30 0.61 19.60
N ASP A 20 -9.20 0.57 20.59
CA ASP A 20 -9.62 -0.68 21.21
C ASP A 20 -10.20 -1.65 20.16
N GLY A 21 -9.76 -2.90 20.21
CA GLY A 21 -10.14 -3.95 19.27
C GLY A 21 -9.40 -3.89 17.92
N TYR A 22 -8.36 -3.04 17.80
CA TYR A 22 -7.56 -2.94 16.58
C TYR A 22 -6.08 -2.94 16.88
N LYS A 23 -5.33 -3.57 15.99
CA LYS A 23 -3.87 -3.51 15.94
C LYS A 23 -3.42 -2.47 14.93
N LEU A 24 -2.57 -1.54 15.35
CA LEU A 24 -1.95 -0.54 14.48
C LEU A 24 -0.71 -1.12 13.80
N ILE A 25 -0.64 -0.95 12.49
CA ILE A 25 0.49 -1.30 11.63
C ILE A 25 0.92 -0.02 10.93
N ARG A 26 2.22 0.30 10.97
CA ARG A 26 2.76 1.54 10.41
C ARG A 26 3.88 1.26 9.42
N ASN A 27 3.95 2.10 8.40
CA ASN A 27 5.12 2.31 7.55
C ASN A 27 5.29 3.81 7.36
N ASP A 28 6.02 4.42 8.28
CA ASP A 28 6.26 5.86 8.29
C ASP A 28 7.29 6.24 7.22
N ARG A 29 7.13 7.42 6.64
CA ARG A 29 8.16 7.97 5.75
C ARG A 29 9.49 8.08 6.47
N ARG A 30 10.53 7.48 5.91
CA ARG A 30 11.86 7.42 6.52
C ARG A 30 12.60 8.74 6.48
N LYS A 31 12.40 9.55 5.44
CA LYS A 31 13.11 10.81 5.24
C LYS A 31 12.14 11.95 4.89
N GLY A 32 12.22 13.05 5.61
CA GLY A 32 11.41 14.23 5.39
C GLY A 32 10.11 14.23 6.20
N LYS A 33 9.24 15.20 5.88
CA LYS A 33 7.94 15.38 6.54
C LYS A 33 6.82 14.85 5.66
N GLY A 34 5.71 14.52 6.29
CA GLY A 34 4.50 14.04 5.60
C GLY A 34 4.60 12.59 5.14
N GLY A 35 3.65 12.15 4.32
CA GLY A 35 3.57 10.80 3.81
C GLY A 35 3.32 9.74 4.88
N GLY A 36 3.77 8.52 4.59
CA GLY A 36 3.55 7.37 5.45
C GLY A 36 2.17 6.72 5.27
N VAL A 37 2.10 5.45 5.59
CA VAL A 37 0.87 4.64 5.56
C VAL A 37 0.67 4.02 6.92
N CYS A 38 -0.56 4.01 7.42
CA CYS A 38 -0.90 3.19 8.58
C CYS A 38 -2.21 2.44 8.37
N VAL A 39 -2.32 1.30 9.02
CA VAL A 39 -3.47 0.40 8.92
C VAL A 39 -3.90 -0.04 10.30
N TYR A 40 -5.19 0.05 10.57
CA TYR A 40 -5.82 -0.54 11.74
C TYR A 40 -6.52 -1.82 11.33
N MET A 41 -6.00 -2.94 11.83
CA MET A 41 -6.58 -4.27 11.63
C MET A 41 -7.32 -4.70 12.90
N ARG A 42 -8.52 -5.26 12.73
CA ARG A 42 -9.29 -5.79 13.85
C ARG A 42 -8.56 -6.97 14.48
N ASP A 43 -8.58 -7.05 15.80
CA ASP A 43 -7.89 -8.10 16.55
C ASP A 43 -8.48 -9.50 16.33
N ASP A 44 -9.76 -9.58 15.95
CA ASP A 44 -10.47 -10.84 15.68
C ASP A 44 -10.21 -11.41 14.26
N MET A 45 -9.48 -10.67 13.41
CA MET A 45 -9.13 -11.12 12.09
C MET A 45 -7.79 -11.87 12.11
N ASN A 46 -7.71 -12.96 11.32
CA ASN A 46 -6.47 -13.68 11.12
C ASN A 46 -5.73 -13.11 9.90
N TRP A 47 -4.56 -12.54 10.11
CA TRP A 47 -3.77 -11.89 9.07
C TRP A 47 -2.27 -11.95 9.38
N GLN A 48 -1.45 -11.74 8.36
CA GLN A 48 -0.02 -11.51 8.48
C GLN A 48 0.45 -10.36 7.60
N ARG A 49 1.51 -9.67 8.03
CA ARG A 49 2.16 -8.65 7.19
C ARG A 49 3.10 -9.33 6.19
N ARG A 50 3.02 -8.88 4.95
CA ARG A 50 3.79 -9.40 3.82
C ARG A 50 4.96 -8.46 3.52
N HIS A 51 5.97 -8.51 4.39
CA HIS A 51 7.19 -7.71 4.23
C HIS A 51 7.94 -8.00 2.92
N ASP A 52 7.78 -9.18 2.36
CA ASP A 52 8.34 -9.59 1.07
C ASP A 52 7.77 -8.80 -0.11
N LEU A 53 6.56 -8.25 0.02
CA LEU A 53 5.93 -7.36 -0.95
C LEU A 53 6.19 -5.86 -0.67
N GLU A 54 6.82 -5.53 0.43
CA GLU A 54 7.17 -4.14 0.76
C GLU A 54 8.57 -3.80 0.24
N ARG A 55 8.73 -2.62 -0.32
CA ARG A 55 10.01 -2.09 -0.77
C ARG A 55 10.40 -0.88 0.07
N GLU A 56 11.68 -0.72 0.29
CA GLU A 56 12.21 0.32 1.17
C GLU A 56 11.82 1.73 0.74
N ASP A 57 11.74 1.95 -0.56
CA ASP A 57 11.44 3.26 -1.16
C ASP A 57 9.95 3.47 -1.45
N ASN A 58 9.11 2.46 -1.18
CA ASN A 58 7.67 2.52 -1.41
C ASN A 58 6.92 2.64 -0.08
N GLU A 59 6.11 3.68 0.07
CA GLU A 59 5.25 3.85 1.22
C GLU A 59 4.03 2.94 1.07
N SER A 60 4.18 1.68 1.47
CA SER A 60 3.12 0.67 1.36
C SER A 60 3.11 -0.28 2.56
N ILE A 61 1.95 -0.84 2.83
CA ILE A 61 1.74 -1.94 3.78
C ILE A 61 0.98 -3.02 3.04
N TRP A 62 1.53 -4.24 3.05
CA TRP A 62 0.90 -5.40 2.45
C TRP A 62 0.48 -6.40 3.52
N LEU A 63 -0.77 -6.83 3.46
CA LEU A 63 -1.36 -7.77 4.40
C LEU A 63 -1.95 -8.95 3.65
N GLU A 64 -1.77 -10.15 4.19
CA GLU A 64 -2.50 -11.34 3.77
C GLU A 64 -3.56 -11.66 4.82
N LEU A 65 -4.81 -11.71 4.41
CA LEU A 65 -5.96 -12.02 5.25
C LEU A 65 -6.36 -13.48 5.04
N PHE A 66 -6.43 -14.24 6.12
CA PHE A 66 -6.82 -15.65 6.09
C PHE A 66 -8.31 -15.79 6.31
N ILE A 67 -9.04 -16.17 5.26
CA ILE A 67 -10.50 -16.33 5.26
C ILE A 67 -10.83 -17.82 5.43
N LYS A 68 -11.67 -18.15 6.44
CA LYS A 68 -12.07 -19.54 6.66
C LYS A 68 -12.74 -20.13 5.42
N LYS A 69 -12.27 -21.30 4.98
CA LYS A 69 -12.81 -22.05 3.83
C LYS A 69 -12.71 -21.31 2.49
N SER A 70 -11.81 -20.37 2.36
CA SER A 70 -11.53 -19.64 1.10
C SER A 70 -10.02 -19.48 0.90
N LYS A 71 -9.62 -19.06 -0.32
CA LYS A 71 -8.25 -18.57 -0.54
C LYS A 71 -8.02 -17.35 0.33
N SER A 72 -6.78 -17.14 0.74
CA SER A 72 -6.38 -15.89 1.41
C SER A 72 -6.47 -14.71 0.44
N LEU A 73 -6.66 -13.53 0.99
CA LEU A 73 -6.78 -12.28 0.25
C LEU A 73 -5.54 -11.42 0.52
N LEU A 74 -4.89 -10.93 -0.53
CA LEU A 74 -3.83 -9.92 -0.41
C LEU A 74 -4.45 -8.52 -0.45
N VAL A 75 -4.04 -7.67 0.49
CA VAL A 75 -4.47 -6.28 0.55
C VAL A 75 -3.25 -5.38 0.64
N GLY A 76 -3.04 -4.55 -0.39
CA GLY A 76 -1.99 -3.53 -0.43
C GLY A 76 -2.57 -2.15 -0.14
N PHE A 77 -2.01 -1.47 0.87
CA PHE A 77 -2.25 -0.05 1.13
C PHE A 77 -1.05 0.73 0.66
N VAL A 78 -1.21 1.60 -0.32
CA VAL A 78 -0.09 2.26 -1.01
C VAL A 78 -0.31 3.76 -1.07
N TYR A 79 0.75 4.50 -0.77
CA TYR A 79 0.84 5.92 -1.04
C TYR A 79 1.99 6.19 -2.01
N ARG A 80 1.67 6.75 -3.15
CA ARG A 80 2.65 7.26 -4.11
C ARG A 80 2.72 8.78 -3.98
N PRO A 81 3.87 9.36 -3.63
CA PRO A 81 4.01 10.81 -3.66
C PRO A 81 3.65 11.39 -5.03
N PRO A 82 3.10 12.62 -5.10
CA PRO A 82 2.75 13.24 -6.38
C PRO A 82 3.99 13.50 -7.24
N ASP A 83 3.77 13.60 -8.55
CA ASP A 83 4.83 13.94 -9.50
C ASP A 83 5.54 15.24 -9.14
N GLY A 84 6.85 15.27 -9.33
CA GLY A 84 7.69 16.40 -8.93
C GLY A 84 7.98 16.49 -7.43
N SER A 85 7.41 15.61 -6.62
CA SER A 85 7.79 15.50 -5.21
C SER A 85 9.22 14.98 -5.08
N LYS A 86 10.04 15.64 -4.25
CA LYS A 86 11.38 15.15 -3.87
C LYS A 86 11.35 13.80 -3.12
N HIS A 87 10.16 13.35 -2.74
CA HIS A 87 9.95 12.09 -2.03
C HIS A 87 9.53 10.95 -2.96
N LEU A 88 9.26 11.25 -4.24
CA LEU A 88 8.99 10.23 -5.23
C LEU A 88 10.33 9.67 -5.74
N GLY A 89 10.55 8.36 -5.52
CA GLY A 89 11.70 7.66 -6.10
C GLY A 89 11.63 7.62 -7.62
N ASN A 90 12.76 7.76 -8.29
CA ASN A 90 12.83 7.75 -9.76
C ASN A 90 12.34 6.42 -10.36
N ASP A 91 12.41 5.35 -9.61
CA ASP A 91 12.08 3.98 -10.00
C ASP A 91 10.78 3.47 -9.32
N PHE A 92 10.00 4.36 -8.68
CA PHE A 92 8.76 3.96 -7.98
C PHE A 92 7.86 3.11 -8.88
N ASP A 93 7.57 3.57 -10.09
CA ASP A 93 6.61 2.92 -10.98
C ASP A 93 7.10 1.52 -11.39
N SER A 94 8.40 1.33 -11.64
CA SER A 94 8.98 0.02 -11.97
C SER A 94 9.01 -0.92 -10.78
N THR A 95 9.47 -0.45 -9.62
CA THR A 95 9.53 -1.27 -8.39
C THR A 95 8.13 -1.65 -7.91
N PHE A 96 7.17 -0.76 -8.05
CA PHE A 96 5.79 -1.03 -7.73
C PHE A 96 5.16 -2.03 -8.70
N ALA A 97 5.48 -1.94 -9.99
CA ALA A 97 5.07 -2.93 -10.99
C ALA A 97 5.57 -4.34 -10.65
N ASP A 98 6.83 -4.47 -10.23
CA ASP A 98 7.41 -5.76 -9.82
C ASP A 98 6.70 -6.34 -8.58
N VAL A 99 6.34 -5.49 -7.61
CA VAL A 99 5.56 -5.91 -6.44
C VAL A 99 4.19 -6.44 -6.86
N LEU A 100 3.50 -5.72 -7.74
CA LEU A 100 2.19 -6.13 -8.24
C LEU A 100 2.26 -7.45 -9.02
N LEU A 101 3.26 -7.63 -9.87
CA LEU A 101 3.49 -8.89 -10.59
C LEU A 101 3.74 -10.05 -9.62
N THR A 102 4.54 -9.82 -8.57
CA THR A 102 4.79 -10.82 -7.54
C THR A 102 3.51 -11.19 -6.79
N ALA A 103 2.73 -10.20 -6.38
CA ALA A 103 1.47 -10.42 -5.66
C ALA A 103 0.45 -11.20 -6.49
N THR A 104 0.33 -10.88 -7.79
CA THR A 104 -0.62 -11.57 -8.69
C THR A 104 -0.19 -12.98 -9.08
N ALA A 105 1.12 -13.28 -9.06
CA ALA A 105 1.63 -14.62 -9.34
C ALA A 105 1.23 -15.66 -8.26
N GLU A 106 0.76 -15.22 -7.09
CA GLU A 106 0.37 -16.11 -6.00
C GLU A 106 -1.03 -16.75 -6.16
N ASP A 107 -1.74 -16.49 -7.25
CA ASP A 107 -3.13 -16.99 -7.47
C ASP A 107 -4.08 -16.68 -6.30
N LYS A 108 -3.92 -15.50 -5.71
CA LYS A 108 -4.78 -14.95 -4.65
C LYS A 108 -5.55 -13.74 -5.15
N GLU A 109 -6.73 -13.51 -4.64
CA GLU A 109 -7.40 -12.23 -4.85
C GLU A 109 -6.55 -11.11 -4.24
N THR A 110 -6.40 -10.01 -4.99
CA THR A 110 -5.60 -8.87 -4.56
C THR A 110 -6.44 -7.60 -4.60
N ILE A 111 -6.50 -6.91 -3.47
CA ILE A 111 -7.10 -5.59 -3.35
C ILE A 111 -5.99 -4.57 -3.17
N LEU A 112 -6.03 -3.53 -4.00
CA LEU A 112 -5.15 -2.38 -3.86
C LEU A 112 -5.99 -1.17 -3.43
N ALA A 113 -5.57 -0.52 -2.36
CA ALA A 113 -6.21 0.67 -1.81
C ALA A 113 -5.15 1.74 -1.49
N GLY A 114 -5.52 3.00 -1.57
CA GLY A 114 -4.63 4.11 -1.23
C GLY A 114 -4.66 5.24 -2.24
N ASP A 115 -3.62 6.07 -2.24
CA ASP A 115 -3.48 7.20 -3.14
C ASP A 115 -2.23 7.05 -4.01
N LEU A 116 -2.43 6.85 -5.30
CA LEU A 116 -1.34 6.72 -6.27
C LEU A 116 -0.97 8.06 -6.92
N ASN A 117 -1.68 9.14 -6.62
CA ASN A 117 -1.46 10.46 -7.23
C ASN A 117 -1.29 10.40 -8.76
N CYS A 118 -2.04 9.51 -9.42
CA CYS A 118 -2.03 9.32 -10.86
C CYS A 118 -3.30 9.91 -11.48
N ASN A 119 -3.14 10.79 -12.46
CA ASN A 119 -4.30 11.29 -13.21
C ASN A 119 -4.74 10.27 -14.25
N TYR A 120 -5.73 9.45 -13.93
CA TYR A 120 -6.28 8.45 -14.86
C TYR A 120 -6.92 9.04 -16.12
N MET A 121 -7.37 10.28 -16.07
CA MET A 121 -8.02 10.94 -17.21
C MET A 121 -7.02 11.41 -18.28
N LYS A 122 -5.74 11.59 -17.94
CA LYS A 122 -4.70 11.93 -18.89
C LYS A 122 -4.05 10.65 -19.43
N SER A 123 -4.27 10.35 -20.69
CA SER A 123 -3.77 9.12 -21.34
C SER A 123 -2.23 9.08 -21.46
N SER A 124 -1.55 10.21 -21.39
CA SER A 124 -0.08 10.32 -21.54
C SER A 124 0.69 10.00 -20.27
N ASP A 125 0.06 10.19 -19.11
CA ASP A 125 0.75 10.12 -17.83
C ASP A 125 0.69 8.68 -17.26
N HIS A 126 1.80 8.19 -16.73
CA HIS A 126 1.90 6.87 -16.05
C HIS A 126 1.40 5.68 -16.89
N LYS A 127 1.69 5.66 -18.19
CA LYS A 127 1.18 4.65 -19.13
C LYS A 127 1.43 3.23 -18.68
N ASP A 128 2.64 2.94 -18.19
CA ASP A 128 3.03 1.59 -17.80
C ASP A 128 2.33 1.15 -16.52
N LEU A 129 2.22 2.03 -15.53
CA LEU A 129 1.46 1.75 -14.30
C LEU A 129 -0.03 1.55 -14.61
N LYS A 130 -0.64 2.42 -15.42
CA LYS A 130 -2.04 2.29 -15.84
C LYS A 130 -2.28 1.00 -16.63
N LYS A 131 -1.36 0.65 -17.54
CA LYS A 131 -1.46 -0.58 -18.32
C LYS A 131 -1.39 -1.82 -17.41
N LEU A 132 -0.51 -1.79 -16.41
CA LEU A 132 -0.37 -2.86 -15.45
C LEU A 132 -1.62 -2.99 -14.58
N LEU A 133 -2.11 -1.91 -13.99
CA LEU A 133 -3.34 -1.89 -13.19
C LEU A 133 -4.54 -2.39 -14.00
N LYS A 134 -4.62 -1.99 -15.27
CA LYS A 134 -5.64 -2.49 -16.20
C LYS A 134 -5.50 -3.98 -16.46
N TYR A 135 -4.30 -4.47 -16.70
CA TYR A 135 -4.03 -5.89 -16.93
C TYR A 135 -4.44 -6.74 -15.73
N MET A 136 -4.25 -6.22 -14.53
CA MET A 136 -4.61 -6.88 -13.27
C MET A 136 -6.10 -6.81 -12.92
N GLY A 137 -6.94 -6.21 -13.78
CA GLY A 137 -8.35 -6.02 -13.48
C GLY A 137 -8.66 -4.95 -12.41
N LEU A 138 -7.66 -4.20 -11.98
CA LEU A 138 -7.79 -3.13 -10.96
C LEU A 138 -8.29 -1.82 -11.59
N ASN A 139 -9.28 -1.92 -12.48
CA ASN A 139 -9.72 -0.83 -13.37
C ASN A 139 -10.73 0.16 -12.76
N ASN A 140 -11.16 -0.05 -11.55
CA ASN A 140 -12.26 0.69 -10.95
C ASN A 140 -11.83 1.37 -9.65
N LEU A 141 -10.84 2.24 -9.76
CA LEU A 141 -10.51 3.18 -8.68
C LEU A 141 -10.90 4.58 -9.11
#